data_7cb89abeb59250a8f7260ef572263c48
#
_entry.id   7cb89abeb59250a8f7260ef572263c48
#
_cell.length_a   1.000
_cell.length_b   1.000
_cell.length_c   1.000
_cell.angle_alpha   90.00
_cell.angle_beta   90.00
_cell.angle_gamma   90.00
#
_symmetry.space_group_name_H-M   'P 1'
#
loop_
_entity.id
_entity.type
_entity.pdbx_description
1 polymer ?
#
loop_
_entity_poly.entity_id
_entity_poly.type
_entity_poly.pdbx_seq_one_letter_code
_entity_poly.pdbx_strand_id
1 'polypeptide(L)'
;ARASRSMWADWSRQAGFDLKRNGSYLFARTEAEEQLLDAFCQGRAQEYGYRDEWLGARDLGTLYGGQFKHHRAALHGLDDQQVYSREAIPALIEYLRNALGVVFHFSTLVRDVEPGVVHTTAGSFKGAQVIVCSGHDYQTLLAAPMAQLAPKICRLQMLRVRPQVALNLQHALLTGLSCVHYGAFADLPEAAAVQEEILRNSPHLDDHGIHLLISPTPYGDLIVGDSHEYGDDPSPFNGEQVDDWMLQLCEDTLGCRVQVVERWQGVYGAKGARPFSWLDVAPGLHAALMHTGVGMSIGPAMAEDNIARMLQEA
;
A
#
# COMPACT_ATOMS: atom_id res chain seq x y z
N ALA A 1 -5.23 4.29 -10.30
CA ALA A 1 -3.89 4.74 -9.87
C ALA A 1 -3.43 5.99 -10.63
N ARG A 2 -3.46 6.05 -11.98
CA ARG A 2 -2.94 7.21 -12.73
C ARG A 2 -3.62 8.53 -12.35
N ALA A 3 -4.94 8.58 -12.28
CA ALA A 3 -5.68 9.77 -11.85
C ALA A 3 -5.32 10.14 -10.39
N SER A 4 -5.25 9.17 -9.48
CA SER A 4 -4.85 9.41 -8.10
C SER A 4 -3.46 10.04 -7.97
N ARG A 5 -2.53 9.73 -8.87
CA ARG A 5 -1.18 10.28 -8.88
C ARG A 5 -1.16 11.81 -9.00
N SER A 6 -1.98 12.37 -9.90
CA SER A 6 -2.13 13.83 -10.02
C SER A 6 -2.83 14.44 -8.80
N MET A 7 -3.83 13.77 -8.25
CA MET A 7 -4.54 14.21 -7.05
C MET A 7 -3.58 14.29 -5.84
N TRP A 8 -2.74 13.28 -5.62
CA TRP A 8 -1.71 13.31 -4.57
C TRP A 8 -0.75 14.49 -4.73
N ALA A 9 -0.35 14.80 -5.98
CA ALA A 9 0.52 15.94 -6.26
C ALA A 9 -0.16 17.29 -5.97
N ASP A 10 -1.45 17.41 -6.27
CA ASP A 10 -2.23 18.60 -5.96
C ASP A 10 -2.43 18.76 -4.45
N TRP A 11 -2.80 17.70 -3.76
CA TRP A 11 -2.99 17.70 -2.32
C TRP A 11 -1.69 18.00 -1.56
N SER A 12 -0.55 17.45 -2.02
CA SER A 12 0.75 17.77 -1.43
C SER A 12 1.04 19.27 -1.45
N ARG A 13 0.77 19.93 -2.58
CA ARG A 13 0.95 21.40 -2.69
C ARG A 13 -0.03 22.18 -1.81
N GLN A 14 -1.28 21.73 -1.73
CA GLN A 14 -2.33 22.43 -0.99
C GLN A 14 -2.22 22.24 0.52
N ALA A 15 -1.90 21.01 0.96
CA ALA A 15 -1.80 20.65 2.37
C ALA A 15 -0.38 20.80 2.95
N GLY A 16 0.64 21.00 2.09
CA GLY A 16 2.01 21.28 2.51
C GLY A 16 2.80 20.07 3.04
N PHE A 17 2.46 18.85 2.62
CA PHE A 17 3.26 17.66 2.96
C PHE A 17 4.23 17.27 1.82
N ASP A 18 5.30 16.56 2.15
CA ASP A 18 6.26 16.10 1.15
C ASP A 18 5.71 14.94 0.32
N LEU A 19 5.87 15.05 -1.00
CA LEU A 19 5.58 14.00 -1.97
C LEU A 19 6.83 13.77 -2.83
N LYS A 20 7.48 12.63 -2.67
CA LYS A 20 8.57 12.21 -3.53
C LYS A 20 8.04 11.68 -4.86
N ARG A 21 8.62 12.18 -5.96
CA ARG A 21 8.21 11.87 -7.34
C ARG A 21 9.39 11.35 -8.16
N ASN A 22 10.26 10.63 -7.52
CA ASN A 22 11.53 10.13 -8.06
C ASN A 22 11.48 8.63 -8.41
N GLY A 23 10.33 8.00 -8.30
CA GLY A 23 10.16 6.61 -8.66
C GLY A 23 10.49 5.62 -7.54
N SER A 24 10.53 4.34 -7.91
CA SER A 24 10.91 3.23 -7.05
C SER A 24 11.85 2.27 -7.76
N TYR A 25 12.62 1.48 -7.02
CA TYR A 25 13.44 0.41 -7.57
C TYR A 25 12.89 -0.95 -7.18
N LEU A 26 12.70 -1.81 -8.17
CA LEU A 26 12.39 -3.23 -8.00
C LEU A 26 13.64 -4.03 -8.34
N PHE A 27 14.27 -4.64 -7.34
CA PHE A 27 15.54 -5.34 -7.50
C PHE A 27 15.36 -6.82 -7.85
N ALA A 28 16.16 -7.31 -8.80
CA ALA A 28 16.32 -8.74 -9.08
C ALA A 28 17.58 -9.27 -8.40
N ARG A 29 17.45 -10.34 -7.61
CA ARG A 29 18.53 -11.07 -6.94
C ARG A 29 18.91 -12.34 -7.67
N THR A 30 17.94 -12.98 -8.31
CA THR A 30 18.11 -14.24 -9.02
C THR A 30 17.95 -14.06 -10.52
N GLU A 31 18.34 -15.06 -11.28
CA GLU A 31 18.18 -15.05 -12.74
C GLU A 31 16.72 -15.11 -13.15
N ALA A 32 15.90 -15.86 -12.42
CA ALA A 32 14.46 -15.93 -12.65
C ALA A 32 13.77 -14.58 -12.43
N GLU A 33 14.12 -13.87 -11.35
CA GLU A 33 13.62 -12.52 -11.10
C GLU A 33 14.06 -11.54 -12.20
N GLU A 34 15.32 -11.61 -12.66
CA GLU A 34 15.84 -10.76 -13.74
C GLU A 34 15.08 -10.98 -15.05
N GLN A 35 14.84 -12.25 -15.41
CA GLN A 35 14.08 -12.61 -16.63
C GLN A 35 12.63 -12.13 -16.56
N LEU A 36 11.98 -12.24 -15.39
CA LEU A 36 10.62 -11.76 -15.20
C LEU A 36 10.53 -10.22 -15.30
N LEU A 37 11.49 -9.48 -14.72
CA LEU A 37 11.54 -8.02 -14.86
C LEU A 37 11.80 -7.59 -16.31
N ASP A 38 12.70 -8.27 -17.03
CA ASP A 38 12.97 -7.99 -18.45
C ASP A 38 11.72 -8.25 -19.30
N ALA A 39 11.02 -9.37 -19.10
CA ALA A 39 9.77 -9.67 -19.78
C ALA A 39 8.69 -8.60 -19.54
N PHE A 40 8.59 -8.09 -18.30
CA PHE A 40 7.70 -6.97 -17.99
C PHE A 40 8.07 -5.71 -18.79
N CYS A 41 9.34 -5.32 -18.82
CA CYS A 41 9.82 -4.14 -19.53
C CYS A 41 9.58 -4.25 -21.04
N GLN A 42 9.85 -5.43 -21.63
CA GLN A 42 9.71 -5.67 -23.07
C GLN A 42 8.25 -5.72 -23.55
N GLY A 43 7.31 -6.01 -22.67
CA GLY A 43 5.91 -6.22 -23.02
C GLY A 43 4.95 -5.35 -22.24
N ARG A 44 4.65 -5.74 -21.02
CA ARG A 44 3.54 -5.20 -20.22
C ARG A 44 3.72 -3.75 -19.79
N ALA A 45 4.95 -3.30 -19.54
CA ALA A 45 5.23 -1.91 -19.25
C ALA A 45 4.82 -1.00 -20.41
N GLN A 46 5.13 -1.40 -21.63
CA GLN A 46 4.75 -0.66 -22.85
C GLN A 46 3.24 -0.69 -23.07
N GLU A 47 2.59 -1.85 -22.91
CA GLU A 47 1.14 -2.00 -23.02
C GLU A 47 0.41 -1.05 -22.03
N TYR A 48 0.88 -0.97 -20.81
CA TYR A 48 0.31 -0.08 -19.80
C TYR A 48 0.76 1.38 -19.96
N GLY A 49 1.72 1.67 -20.85
CA GLY A 49 2.36 2.99 -20.94
C GLY A 49 3.01 3.40 -19.59
N TYR A 50 3.59 2.43 -18.91
CA TYR A 50 4.38 2.62 -17.69
C TYR A 50 5.78 3.05 -18.11
N ARG A 51 6.30 4.08 -17.49
CA ARG A 51 7.65 4.58 -17.77
C ARG A 51 8.62 3.93 -16.82
N ASP A 52 9.61 3.27 -17.40
CA ASP A 52 10.62 2.53 -16.66
C ASP A 52 12.02 2.73 -17.27
N GLU A 53 13.02 2.43 -16.46
CA GLU A 53 14.42 2.35 -16.86
C GLU A 53 15.00 1.03 -16.34
N TRP A 54 15.70 0.32 -17.19
CA TRP A 54 16.45 -0.88 -16.82
C TRP A 54 17.82 -0.52 -16.28
N LEU A 55 18.17 -1.02 -15.12
CA LEU A 55 19.49 -0.88 -14.50
C LEU A 55 20.19 -2.24 -14.46
N GLY A 56 21.27 -2.39 -15.24
CA GLY A 56 22.12 -3.57 -15.20
C GLY A 56 23.22 -3.46 -14.14
N ALA A 57 24.09 -4.48 -14.05
CA ALA A 57 25.14 -4.57 -13.05
C ALA A 57 26.08 -3.33 -13.00
N ARG A 58 26.34 -2.69 -14.16
CA ARG A 58 27.17 -1.48 -14.25
C ARG A 58 26.50 -0.30 -13.52
N ASP A 59 25.20 -0.12 -13.74
CA ASP A 59 24.43 0.99 -13.16
C ASP A 59 24.27 0.79 -11.65
N LEU A 60 24.00 -0.46 -11.23
CA LEU A 60 23.94 -0.85 -9.81
C LEU A 60 25.29 -0.67 -9.10
N GLY A 61 26.40 -0.81 -9.83
CA GLY A 61 27.75 -0.55 -9.32
C GLY A 61 27.99 0.90 -8.92
N THR A 62 27.16 1.85 -9.36
CA THR A 62 27.24 3.28 -9.02
C THR A 62 26.04 3.77 -8.21
N LEU A 63 24.93 3.07 -8.28
CA LEU A 63 23.69 3.44 -7.57
C LEU A 63 23.95 3.49 -6.06
N TYR A 64 23.65 4.63 -5.43
CA TYR A 64 23.94 4.89 -4.01
C TYR A 64 25.39 4.53 -3.60
N GLY A 65 26.36 4.92 -4.44
CA GLY A 65 27.78 4.63 -4.19
C GLY A 65 28.14 3.14 -4.28
N GLY A 66 27.35 2.36 -5.02
CA GLY A 66 27.56 0.92 -5.22
C GLY A 66 26.97 0.06 -4.10
N GLN A 67 26.10 0.63 -3.26
CA GLN A 67 25.43 -0.11 -2.17
C GLN A 67 24.65 -1.34 -2.70
N PHE A 68 24.06 -1.23 -3.88
CA PHE A 68 23.20 -2.25 -4.48
C PHE A 68 23.88 -3.12 -5.54
N LYS A 69 25.22 -3.07 -5.65
CA LYS A 69 26.02 -3.83 -6.63
C LYS A 69 25.89 -5.36 -6.53
N HIS A 70 25.36 -5.87 -5.43
CA HIS A 70 25.14 -7.30 -5.20
C HIS A 70 23.86 -7.83 -5.84
N HIS A 71 22.98 -6.95 -6.33
CA HIS A 71 21.83 -7.32 -7.15
C HIS A 71 22.25 -7.52 -8.61
N ARG A 72 21.47 -8.32 -9.36
CA ARG A 72 21.71 -8.61 -10.77
C ARG A 72 21.26 -7.47 -11.67
N ALA A 73 20.05 -6.98 -11.41
CA ALA A 73 19.41 -5.89 -12.14
C ALA A 73 18.41 -5.17 -11.26
N ALA A 74 17.88 -4.05 -11.74
CA ALA A 74 16.72 -3.41 -11.18
C ALA A 74 15.86 -2.76 -12.27
N LEU A 75 14.56 -2.71 -12.02
CA LEU A 75 13.60 -1.89 -12.74
C LEU A 75 13.41 -0.58 -11.95
N HIS A 76 13.70 0.56 -12.55
CA HIS A 76 13.35 1.87 -12.01
C HIS A 76 12.00 2.30 -12.55
N GLY A 77 10.97 2.24 -11.74
CA GLY A 77 9.62 2.70 -12.07
C GLY A 77 9.51 4.21 -11.91
N LEU A 78 9.63 4.97 -13.02
CA LEU A 78 9.72 6.44 -13.02
C LEU A 78 8.42 7.15 -12.59
N ASP A 79 7.30 6.47 -12.70
CA ASP A 79 5.98 7.04 -12.41
C ASP A 79 5.54 6.89 -10.96
N ASP A 80 6.28 6.14 -10.17
CA ASP A 80 5.94 5.87 -8.79
C ASP A 80 6.17 7.10 -7.90
N GLN A 81 5.31 7.22 -6.89
CA GLN A 81 5.35 8.31 -5.93
C GLN A 81 5.31 7.75 -4.51
N GLN A 82 5.89 8.50 -3.59
CA GLN A 82 5.93 8.13 -2.19
C GLN A 82 5.52 9.30 -1.31
N VAL A 83 4.67 9.01 -0.31
CA VAL A 83 4.38 9.91 0.80
C VAL A 83 4.70 9.22 2.12
N TYR A 84 5.10 9.99 3.12
CA TYR A 84 5.17 9.50 4.48
C TYR A 84 3.80 9.69 5.13
N SER A 85 3.01 8.61 5.20
CA SER A 85 1.59 8.66 5.59
C SER A 85 1.35 9.26 6.98
N ARG A 86 2.31 9.10 7.92
CA ARG A 86 2.24 9.69 9.27
C ARG A 86 2.28 11.22 9.28
N GLU A 87 2.72 11.85 8.19
CA GLU A 87 2.69 13.31 8.00
C GLU A 87 1.63 13.73 6.99
N ALA A 88 1.52 13.03 5.87
CA ALA A 88 0.59 13.40 4.81
C ALA A 88 -0.88 13.39 5.25
N ILE A 89 -1.30 12.36 6.01
CA ILE A 89 -2.69 12.27 6.47
C ILE A 89 -3.05 13.36 7.50
N PRO A 90 -2.25 13.63 8.55
CA PRO A 90 -2.50 14.78 9.41
C PRO A 90 -2.52 16.12 8.68
N ALA A 91 -1.60 16.35 7.74
CA ALA A 91 -1.57 17.58 6.93
C ALA A 91 -2.83 17.75 6.07
N LEU A 92 -3.34 16.67 5.46
CA LEU A 92 -4.61 16.68 4.74
C LEU A 92 -5.78 17.03 5.66
N ILE A 93 -5.84 16.48 6.87
CA ILE A 93 -6.89 16.79 7.85
C ILE A 93 -6.86 18.27 8.22
N GLU A 94 -5.68 18.83 8.48
CA GLU A 94 -5.53 20.26 8.78
C GLU A 94 -5.94 21.15 7.60
N TYR A 95 -5.55 20.78 6.39
CA TYR A 95 -5.98 21.49 5.17
C TYR A 95 -7.49 21.46 4.99
N LEU A 96 -8.11 20.29 5.10
CA LEU A 96 -9.56 20.11 4.98
C LEU A 96 -10.31 20.96 6.02
N ARG A 97 -9.81 20.95 7.28
CA ARG A 97 -10.41 21.72 8.37
C ARG A 97 -10.27 23.21 8.14
N ASN A 98 -9.05 23.68 7.89
CA ASN A 98 -8.73 25.11 7.94
C ASN A 98 -9.03 25.84 6.63
N ALA A 99 -8.85 25.19 5.48
CA ALA A 99 -9.05 25.81 4.17
C ALA A 99 -10.43 25.51 3.56
N LEU A 100 -11.00 24.33 3.84
CA LEU A 100 -12.26 23.90 3.24
C LEU A 100 -13.44 23.84 4.24
N GLY A 101 -13.20 24.13 5.51
CA GLY A 101 -14.24 24.19 6.54
C GLY A 101 -14.85 22.83 6.92
N VAL A 102 -14.15 21.72 6.63
CA VAL A 102 -14.61 20.39 7.02
C VAL A 102 -14.57 20.24 8.53
N VAL A 103 -15.67 19.81 9.13
CA VAL A 103 -15.77 19.57 10.57
C VAL A 103 -15.40 18.12 10.89
N PHE A 104 -14.43 17.94 11.77
CA PHE A 104 -13.97 16.63 12.23
C PHE A 104 -14.40 16.40 13.68
N HIS A 105 -15.05 15.28 13.95
CA HIS A 105 -15.44 14.83 15.30
C HIS A 105 -14.59 13.62 15.69
N PHE A 106 -13.36 13.86 16.16
CA PHE A 106 -12.47 12.82 16.68
C PHE A 106 -12.97 12.27 18.03
N SER A 107 -12.47 11.09 18.41
CA SER A 107 -12.86 10.40 19.65
C SER A 107 -14.39 10.23 19.80
N THR A 108 -15.08 10.10 18.66
CA THR A 108 -16.53 10.00 18.58
C THR A 108 -16.90 8.67 17.91
N LEU A 109 -17.44 7.73 18.69
CA LEU A 109 -17.87 6.45 18.18
C LEU A 109 -19.22 6.59 17.49
N VAL A 110 -19.30 6.17 16.23
CA VAL A 110 -20.58 5.99 15.53
C VAL A 110 -21.21 4.67 15.99
N ARG A 111 -22.43 4.75 16.48
CA ARG A 111 -23.19 3.60 17.01
C ARG A 111 -24.12 3.00 15.97
N ASP A 112 -24.71 3.85 15.14
CA ASP A 112 -25.66 3.45 14.10
C ASP A 112 -25.76 4.51 13.02
N VAL A 113 -26.21 4.12 11.83
CA VAL A 113 -26.42 5.01 10.68
C VAL A 113 -27.74 4.66 9.99
N GLU A 114 -28.47 5.69 9.61
CA GLU A 114 -29.66 5.60 8.78
C GLU A 114 -29.66 6.72 7.73
N PRO A 115 -30.52 6.68 6.70
CA PRO A 115 -30.57 7.73 5.69
C PRO A 115 -30.69 9.12 6.33
N GLY A 116 -29.68 9.95 6.07
CA GLY A 116 -29.63 11.33 6.57
C GLY A 116 -29.25 11.52 8.04
N VAL A 117 -28.96 10.46 8.80
CA VAL A 117 -28.63 10.57 10.24
C VAL A 117 -27.46 9.65 10.63
N VAL A 118 -26.56 10.16 11.44
CA VAL A 118 -25.46 9.41 12.06
C VAL A 118 -25.59 9.52 13.59
N HIS A 119 -25.80 8.40 14.27
CA HIS A 119 -25.93 8.31 15.73
C HIS A 119 -24.56 8.03 16.37
N THR A 120 -24.15 8.86 17.31
CA THR A 120 -22.82 8.78 17.93
C THR A 120 -22.86 8.87 19.45
N THR A 121 -21.69 8.72 20.07
CA THR A 121 -21.50 8.97 21.49
C THR A 121 -21.60 10.46 21.89
N ALA A 122 -21.47 11.37 20.92
CA ALA A 122 -21.58 12.82 21.13
C ALA A 122 -22.94 13.40 20.70
N GLY A 123 -23.91 12.55 20.36
CA GLY A 123 -25.23 12.94 19.85
C GLY A 123 -25.44 12.50 18.41
N SER A 124 -26.47 13.02 17.77
CA SER A 124 -26.82 12.66 16.38
C SER A 124 -26.48 13.82 15.43
N PHE A 125 -25.88 13.49 14.30
CA PHE A 125 -25.59 14.43 13.22
C PHE A 125 -26.50 14.16 12.06
N LYS A 126 -26.89 15.21 11.31
CA LYS A 126 -27.76 15.11 10.14
C LYS A 126 -27.04 15.61 8.91
N GLY A 127 -27.27 14.96 7.78
CA GLY A 127 -26.72 15.32 6.47
C GLY A 127 -27.58 14.79 5.35
N ALA A 128 -27.55 15.42 4.18
CA ALA A 128 -28.30 14.93 3.01
C ALA A 128 -27.78 13.57 2.52
N GLN A 129 -26.49 13.35 2.67
CA GLN A 129 -25.82 12.11 2.28
C GLN A 129 -24.97 11.59 3.46
N VAL A 130 -24.98 10.29 3.69
CA VAL A 130 -24.15 9.59 4.67
C VAL A 130 -23.30 8.55 3.94
N ILE A 131 -21.97 8.61 4.13
CA ILE A 131 -21.04 7.65 3.51
C ILE A 131 -20.25 6.98 4.64
N VAL A 132 -20.41 5.67 4.77
CA VAL A 132 -19.65 4.86 5.74
C VAL A 132 -18.35 4.39 5.11
N CYS A 133 -17.21 4.81 5.68
CA CYS A 133 -15.85 4.43 5.27
C CYS A 133 -15.16 3.73 6.46
N SER A 134 -15.63 2.54 6.83
CA SER A 134 -15.21 1.82 8.06
C SER A 134 -13.86 1.09 7.93
N GLY A 135 -13.17 1.21 6.80
CA GLY A 135 -11.90 0.51 6.57
C GLY A 135 -12.09 -1.00 6.51
N HIS A 136 -11.48 -1.72 7.42
CA HIS A 136 -11.58 -3.18 7.53
C HIS A 136 -12.69 -3.65 8.51
N ASP A 137 -13.42 -2.73 9.13
CA ASP A 137 -14.57 -3.09 9.98
C ASP A 137 -15.81 -3.32 9.11
N TYR A 138 -16.08 -4.59 8.85
CA TYR A 138 -17.22 -5.06 8.09
C TYR A 138 -18.37 -5.58 8.97
N GLN A 139 -18.21 -5.53 10.28
CA GLN A 139 -19.10 -6.24 11.23
C GLN A 139 -19.90 -5.29 12.10
N THR A 140 -19.44 -4.04 12.28
CA THR A 140 -20.10 -3.10 13.20
C THR A 140 -21.23 -2.34 12.52
N LEU A 141 -20.90 -1.46 11.55
CA LEU A 141 -21.90 -0.68 10.82
C LEU A 141 -22.24 -1.36 9.50
N LEU A 142 -23.52 -1.38 9.15
CA LEU A 142 -24.00 -1.94 7.88
C LEU A 142 -23.53 -3.40 7.63
N ALA A 143 -23.44 -4.20 8.70
CA ALA A 143 -22.88 -5.57 8.62
C ALA A 143 -23.60 -6.46 7.60
N ALA A 144 -24.94 -6.41 7.52
CA ALA A 144 -25.71 -7.24 6.61
C ALA A 144 -25.45 -6.95 5.12
N PRO A 145 -25.47 -5.70 4.62
CA PRO A 145 -25.07 -5.40 3.25
C PRO A 145 -23.57 -5.67 3.00
N MET A 146 -22.67 -5.41 3.96
CA MET A 146 -21.23 -5.67 3.81
C MET A 146 -20.92 -7.17 3.73
N ALA A 147 -21.63 -8.02 4.46
CA ALA A 147 -21.44 -9.47 4.43
C ALA A 147 -21.63 -10.09 3.02
N GLN A 148 -22.46 -9.46 2.17
CA GLN A 148 -22.70 -9.92 0.80
C GLN A 148 -21.44 -9.80 -0.09
N LEU A 149 -20.48 -8.98 0.28
CA LEU A 149 -19.21 -8.83 -0.43
C LEU A 149 -18.19 -9.93 -0.08
N ALA A 150 -18.50 -10.76 0.94
CA ALA A 150 -17.60 -11.78 1.49
C ALA A 150 -16.17 -11.26 1.72
N PRO A 151 -16.00 -10.10 2.36
CA PRO A 151 -14.67 -9.50 2.54
C PRO A 151 -13.82 -10.35 3.47
N LYS A 152 -12.50 -10.26 3.28
CA LYS A 152 -11.51 -10.78 4.22
C LYS A 152 -10.70 -9.63 4.79
N ILE A 153 -10.11 -9.86 5.94
CA ILE A 153 -9.16 -8.95 6.55
C ILE A 153 -7.75 -9.46 6.26
N CYS A 154 -6.85 -8.57 5.90
CA CYS A 154 -5.42 -8.85 5.84
C CYS A 154 -4.74 -8.17 7.03
N ARG A 155 -3.97 -8.93 7.77
CA ARG A 155 -3.07 -8.44 8.81
C ARG A 155 -1.63 -8.49 8.31
N LEU A 156 -0.90 -7.43 8.59
CA LEU A 156 0.52 -7.27 8.23
C LEU A 156 1.37 -7.16 9.49
N GLN A 157 2.57 -7.74 9.47
CA GLN A 157 3.63 -7.33 10.37
C GLN A 157 4.47 -6.25 9.69
N MET A 158 4.74 -5.17 10.39
CA MET A 158 5.42 -3.99 9.88
C MET A 158 6.53 -3.57 10.84
N LEU A 159 7.63 -3.08 10.27
CA LEU A 159 8.81 -2.64 11.02
C LEU A 159 9.20 -1.20 10.63
N ARG A 160 9.70 -0.43 11.59
CA ARG A 160 10.57 0.72 11.32
C ARG A 160 11.97 0.36 11.76
N VAL A 161 12.91 0.48 10.85
CA VAL A 161 14.31 0.13 11.09
C VAL A 161 15.22 1.31 10.78
N ARG A 162 16.40 1.32 11.42
CA ARG A 162 17.47 2.27 11.16
C ARG A 162 18.68 1.54 10.58
N PRO A 163 19.12 1.87 9.36
CA PRO A 163 20.35 1.35 8.80
C PRO A 163 21.55 1.74 9.68
N GLN A 164 22.51 0.81 9.84
CA GLN A 164 23.74 1.08 10.58
C GLN A 164 24.78 1.84 9.75
N VAL A 165 24.46 2.14 8.50
CA VAL A 165 25.24 2.96 7.57
C VAL A 165 24.40 4.11 7.02
N ALA A 166 25.01 5.21 6.62
CA ALA A 166 24.28 6.33 6.03
C ALA A 166 23.93 6.02 4.57
N LEU A 167 22.72 5.52 4.32
CA LEU A 167 22.26 5.20 2.96
C LEU A 167 21.72 6.40 2.19
N ASN A 168 21.21 7.43 2.86
CA ASN A 168 20.53 8.59 2.25
C ASN A 168 19.49 8.16 1.19
N LEU A 169 18.78 7.09 1.45
CA LEU A 169 17.83 6.49 0.51
C LEU A 169 16.70 7.47 0.20
N GLN A 170 16.45 7.70 -1.09
CA GLN A 170 15.41 8.61 -1.56
C GLN A 170 14.25 7.90 -2.26
N HIS A 171 14.43 6.66 -2.68
CA HIS A 171 13.48 5.86 -3.43
C HIS A 171 12.91 4.75 -2.57
N ALA A 172 11.65 4.40 -2.79
CA ALA A 172 11.13 3.14 -2.29
C ALA A 172 11.81 1.97 -3.02
N LEU A 173 12.05 0.89 -2.30
CA LEU A 173 12.64 -0.33 -2.84
C LEU A 173 11.64 -1.48 -2.72
N LEU A 174 11.60 -2.33 -3.74
CA LEU A 174 10.84 -3.56 -3.77
C LEU A 174 11.80 -4.70 -4.05
N THR A 175 11.48 -5.88 -3.54
CA THR A 175 12.22 -7.12 -3.87
C THR A 175 11.56 -7.84 -5.05
N GLY A 176 12.28 -8.71 -5.73
CA GLY A 176 11.75 -9.55 -6.80
C GLY A 176 10.59 -10.45 -6.38
N LEU A 177 10.47 -10.76 -5.09
CA LEU A 177 9.31 -11.44 -4.50
C LEU A 177 7.99 -10.71 -4.75
N SER A 178 8.01 -9.39 -4.89
CA SER A 178 6.82 -8.58 -5.25
C SER A 178 6.26 -8.95 -6.62
N CYS A 179 7.09 -9.52 -7.51
CA CYS A 179 6.68 -9.91 -8.86
C CYS A 179 5.69 -11.08 -8.90
N VAL A 180 5.73 -11.98 -7.92
CA VAL A 180 4.75 -13.07 -7.82
C VAL A 180 3.49 -12.67 -7.05
N HIS A 181 3.53 -11.54 -6.36
CA HIS A 181 2.40 -11.00 -5.60
C HIS A 181 1.52 -10.06 -6.44
N TYR A 182 2.12 -9.15 -7.20
CA TYR A 182 1.37 -8.17 -7.99
C TYR A 182 1.03 -8.69 -9.38
N GLY A 183 -0.28 -8.69 -9.74
CA GLY A 183 -0.80 -9.20 -11.00
C GLY A 183 -0.18 -8.59 -12.26
N ALA A 184 0.43 -7.41 -12.18
CA ALA A 184 1.17 -6.82 -13.29
C ALA A 184 2.35 -7.70 -13.76
N PHE A 185 2.93 -8.49 -12.86
CA PHE A 185 4.04 -9.41 -13.09
C PHE A 185 3.58 -10.88 -12.99
N ALA A 186 2.77 -11.21 -11.96
CA ALA A 186 2.38 -12.57 -11.63
C ALA A 186 1.65 -13.31 -12.77
N ASP A 187 1.01 -12.58 -13.68
CA ASP A 187 0.34 -13.15 -14.87
C ASP A 187 1.31 -13.43 -16.04
N LEU A 188 2.60 -13.07 -15.94
CA LEU A 188 3.58 -13.35 -16.96
C LEU A 188 4.08 -14.81 -16.84
N PRO A 189 4.38 -15.50 -17.97
CA PRO A 189 4.86 -16.89 -17.93
C PRO A 189 6.13 -17.07 -17.08
N GLU A 190 7.01 -16.07 -17.06
CA GLU A 190 8.28 -16.07 -16.30
C GLU A 190 8.07 -16.07 -14.79
N ALA A 191 6.90 -15.64 -14.31
CA ALA A 191 6.57 -15.64 -12.88
C ALA A 191 6.57 -17.06 -12.28
N ALA A 192 6.27 -18.08 -13.08
CA ALA A 192 6.28 -19.47 -12.63
C ALA A 192 7.68 -19.90 -12.13
N ALA A 193 8.74 -19.51 -12.82
CA ALA A 193 10.11 -19.85 -12.44
C ALA A 193 10.51 -19.17 -11.10
N VAL A 194 10.09 -17.92 -10.88
CA VAL A 194 10.32 -17.21 -9.62
C VAL A 194 9.55 -17.90 -8.48
N GLN A 195 8.29 -18.26 -8.71
CA GLN A 195 7.47 -18.97 -7.71
C GLN A 195 8.09 -20.34 -7.33
N GLU A 196 8.53 -21.11 -8.33
CA GLU A 196 9.21 -22.38 -8.07
C GLU A 196 10.51 -22.22 -7.26
N GLU A 197 11.27 -21.16 -7.53
CA GLU A 197 12.49 -20.83 -6.81
C GLU A 197 12.20 -20.47 -5.36
N ILE A 198 11.17 -19.66 -5.10
CA ILE A 198 10.71 -19.31 -3.75
C ILE A 198 10.30 -20.57 -2.97
N LEU A 199 9.44 -21.40 -3.55
CA LEU A 199 8.96 -22.63 -2.92
C LEU A 199 10.09 -23.62 -2.59
N ARG A 200 11.14 -23.65 -3.40
CA ARG A 200 12.29 -24.52 -3.20
C ARG A 200 13.25 -24.01 -2.12
N ASN A 201 13.54 -22.71 -2.15
CA ASN A 201 14.63 -22.14 -1.36
C ASN A 201 14.16 -21.42 -0.08
N SER A 202 12.94 -20.89 -0.08
CA SER A 202 12.40 -20.05 0.99
C SER A 202 10.88 -20.16 1.12
N PRO A 203 10.31 -21.38 1.26
CA PRO A 203 8.86 -21.61 1.27
C PRO A 203 8.14 -20.79 2.35
N HIS A 204 8.81 -20.49 3.46
CA HIS A 204 8.28 -19.67 4.54
C HIS A 204 7.94 -18.23 4.10
N LEU A 205 8.58 -17.70 3.04
CA LEU A 205 8.22 -16.39 2.50
C LEU A 205 6.87 -16.42 1.77
N ASP A 206 6.60 -17.52 1.06
CA ASP A 206 5.30 -17.75 0.41
C ASP A 206 4.20 -18.03 1.45
N ASP A 207 4.46 -18.91 2.41
CA ASP A 207 3.52 -19.29 3.48
C ASP A 207 3.01 -18.08 4.29
N HIS A 208 3.85 -17.07 4.47
CA HIS A 208 3.54 -15.83 5.18
C HIS A 208 3.32 -14.62 4.28
N GLY A 209 3.29 -14.81 2.96
CA GLY A 209 3.07 -13.76 1.97
C GLY A 209 4.09 -12.60 2.08
N ILE A 210 5.37 -12.92 2.38
CA ILE A 210 6.43 -11.91 2.55
C ILE A 210 6.99 -11.53 1.18
N HIS A 211 6.81 -10.28 0.78
CA HIS A 211 7.35 -9.75 -0.49
C HIS A 211 7.94 -8.35 -0.37
N LEU A 212 8.57 -8.06 0.64
CA LEU A 212 9.21 -6.88 1.19
C LEU A 212 9.23 -5.60 0.33
N LEU A 213 8.64 -4.54 0.88
CA LEU A 213 8.82 -3.14 0.46
C LEU A 213 9.64 -2.40 1.52
N ILE A 214 10.54 -1.54 1.08
CA ILE A 214 11.36 -0.69 1.95
C ILE A 214 11.12 0.77 1.54
N SER A 215 10.61 1.59 2.44
CA SER A 215 10.22 2.96 2.17
C SER A 215 10.96 3.93 3.10
N PRO A 216 11.79 4.86 2.58
CA PRO A 216 12.51 5.80 3.41
C PRO A 216 11.58 6.82 4.08
N THR A 217 11.83 7.09 5.35
CA THR A 217 11.19 8.19 6.08
C THR A 217 11.98 9.49 5.93
N PRO A 218 11.39 10.66 6.23
CA PRO A 218 12.13 11.94 6.25
C PRO A 218 13.28 11.98 7.29
N TYR A 219 13.30 11.03 8.22
CA TYR A 219 14.22 11.03 9.37
C TYR A 219 15.38 10.05 9.27
N GLY A 220 15.56 9.43 8.10
CA GLY A 220 16.64 8.46 7.86
C GLY A 220 16.36 7.03 8.33
N ASP A 221 15.20 6.78 8.95
CA ASP A 221 14.70 5.43 9.20
C ASP A 221 13.98 4.89 7.94
N LEU A 222 13.75 3.60 7.90
CA LEU A 222 13.05 2.91 6.83
C LEU A 222 11.80 2.22 7.39
N ILE A 223 10.67 2.35 6.70
CA ILE A 223 9.51 1.50 6.90
C ILE A 223 9.71 0.25 6.08
N VAL A 224 9.59 -0.89 6.71
CA VAL A 224 9.84 -2.21 6.11
C VAL A 224 8.59 -3.05 6.33
N GLY A 225 8.10 -3.64 5.30
CA GLY A 225 6.96 -4.56 5.29
C GLY A 225 6.90 -5.29 3.96
N ASP A 226 6.08 -6.25 3.86
CA ASP A 226 5.13 -6.74 4.84
C ASP A 226 4.98 -8.26 4.74
N SER A 227 4.44 -8.85 5.80
CA SER A 227 3.87 -10.19 5.76
C SER A 227 2.36 -10.10 5.55
N HIS A 228 1.71 -11.19 5.10
CA HIS A 228 0.28 -11.20 4.85
C HIS A 228 -0.38 -12.41 5.49
N GLU A 229 -1.29 -12.15 6.43
CA GLU A 229 -2.17 -13.15 7.02
C GLU A 229 -3.63 -12.77 6.72
N TYR A 230 -4.35 -13.66 6.05
CA TYR A 230 -5.73 -13.42 5.64
C TYR A 230 -6.71 -14.22 6.49
N GLY A 231 -7.77 -13.56 6.95
CA GLY A 231 -8.80 -14.23 7.76
C GLY A 231 -10.02 -13.34 7.95
N ASP A 232 -10.98 -13.87 8.72
CA ASP A 232 -12.14 -13.10 9.17
C ASP A 232 -11.84 -12.38 10.49
N ASP A 233 -10.92 -12.95 11.29
CA ASP A 233 -10.48 -12.45 12.58
C ASP A 233 -8.97 -12.72 12.74
N PRO A 234 -8.11 -11.84 12.20
CA PRO A 234 -6.66 -12.05 12.24
C PRO A 234 -6.12 -11.93 13.67
N SER A 235 -5.10 -12.74 13.97
CA SER A 235 -4.46 -12.78 15.29
C SER A 235 -3.98 -11.39 15.74
N PRO A 236 -4.17 -10.98 17.00
CA PRO A 236 -3.58 -9.75 17.54
C PRO A 236 -2.07 -9.89 17.84
N PHE A 237 -1.50 -11.09 17.73
CA PHE A 237 -0.11 -11.37 18.08
C PHE A 237 0.78 -11.43 16.84
N ASN A 238 1.94 -10.78 16.89
CA ASN A 238 3.01 -10.92 15.90
C ASN A 238 3.84 -12.18 16.18
N GLY A 239 4.24 -12.86 15.10
CA GLY A 239 5.24 -13.94 15.19
C GLY A 239 6.67 -13.35 15.13
N GLU A 240 7.49 -13.58 16.14
CA GLU A 240 8.89 -13.12 16.16
C GLU A 240 9.67 -13.65 14.95
N GLN A 241 9.45 -14.91 14.58
CA GLN A 241 10.11 -15.52 13.43
C GLN A 241 9.78 -14.82 12.09
N VAL A 242 8.57 -14.29 11.93
CA VAL A 242 8.17 -13.53 10.74
C VAL A 242 8.93 -12.21 10.68
N ASP A 243 9.09 -11.54 11.81
CA ASP A 243 9.92 -10.33 11.91
C ASP A 243 11.38 -10.63 11.55
N ASP A 244 11.93 -11.76 12.04
CA ASP A 244 13.32 -12.17 11.74
C ASP A 244 13.52 -12.40 10.24
N TRP A 245 12.59 -13.09 9.56
CA TRP A 245 12.67 -13.30 8.11
C TRP A 245 12.59 -11.98 7.33
N MET A 246 11.71 -11.08 7.73
CA MET A 246 11.60 -9.75 7.12
C MET A 246 12.88 -8.92 7.34
N LEU A 247 13.46 -8.97 8.54
CA LEU A 247 14.73 -8.30 8.86
C LEU A 247 15.88 -8.86 8.03
N GLN A 248 16.00 -10.18 7.93
CA GLN A 248 17.05 -10.83 7.14
C GLN A 248 16.92 -10.42 5.66
N LEU A 249 15.71 -10.48 5.09
CA LEU A 249 15.47 -10.07 3.71
C LEU A 249 15.75 -8.58 3.49
N CYS A 250 15.44 -7.73 4.46
CA CYS A 250 15.75 -6.30 4.43
C CYS A 250 17.27 -6.06 4.43
N GLU A 251 18.01 -6.71 5.32
CA GLU A 251 19.47 -6.60 5.41
C GLU A 251 20.15 -7.12 4.14
N ASP A 252 19.68 -8.23 3.61
CA ASP A 252 20.14 -8.79 2.34
C ASP A 252 19.88 -7.84 1.17
N THR A 253 18.72 -7.20 1.14
CA THR A 253 18.36 -6.25 0.09
C THR A 253 19.19 -4.98 0.18
N LEU A 254 19.40 -4.46 1.38
CA LEU A 254 20.17 -3.22 1.62
C LEU A 254 21.69 -3.44 1.57
N GLY A 255 22.16 -4.69 1.74
CA GLY A 255 23.58 -5.00 1.91
C GLY A 255 24.21 -4.40 3.17
N CYS A 256 23.40 -4.17 4.21
CA CYS A 256 23.86 -3.66 5.50
C CYS A 256 22.92 -4.07 6.63
N ARG A 257 23.45 -4.06 7.87
CA ARG A 257 22.67 -4.36 9.08
C ARG A 257 21.73 -3.21 9.41
N VAL A 258 20.58 -3.56 10.02
CA VAL A 258 19.61 -2.59 10.51
C VAL A 258 19.32 -2.80 12.00
N GLN A 259 18.83 -1.76 12.65
CA GLN A 259 18.33 -1.80 14.03
C GLN A 259 16.82 -1.56 14.01
N VAL A 260 16.05 -2.41 14.66
CA VAL A 260 14.61 -2.22 14.81
C VAL A 260 14.34 -1.03 15.75
N VAL A 261 13.49 -0.13 15.30
CA VAL A 261 13.04 1.07 16.05
C VAL A 261 11.62 0.91 16.53
N GLU A 262 10.73 0.36 15.68
CA GLU A 262 9.32 0.10 16.01
C GLU A 262 8.83 -1.18 15.34
N ARG A 263 7.85 -1.83 15.97
CA ARG A 263 7.02 -2.90 15.40
C ARG A 263 5.56 -2.56 15.56
N TRP A 264 4.74 -2.83 14.55
CA TRP A 264 3.29 -2.69 14.64
C TRP A 264 2.58 -3.64 13.68
N GLN A 265 1.27 -3.74 13.83
CA GLN A 265 0.41 -4.42 12.87
C GLN A 265 -0.25 -3.39 11.94
N GLY A 266 -0.26 -3.69 10.64
CA GLY A 266 -1.17 -3.08 9.69
C GLY A 266 -2.38 -3.99 9.50
N VAL A 267 -3.56 -3.41 9.29
CA VAL A 267 -4.78 -4.17 9.01
C VAL A 267 -5.57 -3.46 7.92
N TYR A 268 -6.01 -4.20 6.92
CA TYR A 268 -6.83 -3.65 5.83
C TYR A 268 -7.82 -4.70 5.28
N GLY A 269 -8.84 -4.23 4.55
CA GLY A 269 -9.76 -5.11 3.85
C GLY A 269 -9.14 -5.72 2.60
N ALA A 270 -9.38 -7.01 2.38
CA ALA A 270 -8.71 -7.79 1.34
C ALA A 270 -9.65 -8.78 0.64
N LYS A 271 -9.17 -9.38 -0.45
CA LYS A 271 -9.78 -10.52 -1.16
C LYS A 271 -11.26 -10.33 -1.57
N GLY A 272 -11.69 -9.10 -1.84
CA GLY A 272 -12.97 -8.86 -2.51
C GLY A 272 -12.89 -9.22 -4.01
N ALA A 273 -14.05 -9.46 -4.62
CA ALA A 273 -14.15 -9.72 -6.07
C ALA A 273 -13.65 -8.52 -6.93
N ARG A 274 -13.61 -7.34 -6.33
CA ARG A 274 -13.07 -6.10 -6.89
C ARG A 274 -12.19 -5.42 -5.85
N PRO A 275 -11.22 -4.59 -6.25
CA PRO A 275 -10.36 -3.89 -5.30
C PRO A 275 -11.11 -2.85 -4.45
N PHE A 276 -12.31 -2.48 -4.86
CA PHE A 276 -13.16 -1.49 -4.21
C PHE A 276 -14.64 -1.82 -4.40
N SER A 277 -15.45 -1.49 -3.41
CA SER A 277 -16.90 -1.54 -3.49
C SER A 277 -17.53 -0.23 -3.03
N TRP A 278 -18.48 0.25 -3.81
CA TRP A 278 -19.43 1.28 -3.40
C TRP A 278 -20.81 0.62 -3.30
N LEU A 279 -21.43 0.72 -2.15
CA LEU A 279 -22.76 0.18 -1.89
C LEU A 279 -23.74 1.33 -1.70
N ASP A 280 -24.78 1.35 -2.50
CA ASP A 280 -25.97 2.19 -2.30
C ASP A 280 -26.94 1.42 -1.41
N VAL A 281 -26.81 1.61 -0.08
CA VAL A 281 -27.54 0.84 0.94
C VAL A 281 -29.02 1.25 0.99
N ALA A 282 -29.25 2.56 0.93
CA ALA A 282 -30.57 3.17 0.84
C ALA A 282 -30.43 4.59 0.24
N PRO A 283 -31.50 5.24 -0.19
CA PRO A 283 -31.41 6.65 -0.64
C PRO A 283 -30.76 7.53 0.41
N GLY A 284 -29.65 8.17 0.07
CA GLY A 284 -28.85 9.01 0.97
C GLY A 284 -27.96 8.26 1.97
N LEU A 285 -27.81 6.94 1.84
CA LEU A 285 -26.91 6.13 2.69
C LEU A 285 -26.05 5.19 1.84
N HIS A 286 -24.75 5.37 1.91
CA HIS A 286 -23.76 4.65 1.12
C HIS A 286 -22.66 4.04 1.99
N ALA A 287 -21.95 3.03 1.46
CA ALA A 287 -20.71 2.54 2.04
C ALA A 287 -19.61 2.45 0.99
N ALA A 288 -18.41 2.89 1.34
CA ALA A 288 -17.21 2.84 0.51
C ALA A 288 -16.14 1.97 1.18
N LEU A 289 -15.79 0.86 0.53
CA LEU A 289 -14.94 -0.18 1.10
C LEU A 289 -13.78 -0.51 0.16
N MET A 290 -12.59 -0.61 0.73
CA MET A 290 -11.39 -1.04 0.01
C MET A 290 -11.12 -2.52 0.31
N HIS A 291 -10.80 -3.31 -0.73
CA HIS A 291 -10.53 -4.75 -0.63
C HIS A 291 -9.13 -5.12 -1.13
N THR A 292 -8.18 -4.20 -0.99
CA THR A 292 -6.81 -4.35 -1.48
C THR A 292 -5.83 -3.50 -0.70
N GLY A 293 -4.56 -3.91 -0.62
CA GLY A 293 -3.47 -3.15 -0.01
C GLY A 293 -3.05 -1.89 -0.80
N VAL A 294 -3.55 -1.69 -2.04
CA VAL A 294 -3.20 -0.51 -2.86
C VAL A 294 -4.18 0.66 -2.72
N GLY A 295 -4.86 0.76 -1.57
CA GLY A 295 -5.88 1.78 -1.31
C GLY A 295 -5.39 3.21 -1.53
N MET A 296 -4.17 3.56 -1.11
CA MET A 296 -3.61 4.89 -1.33
C MET A 296 -3.39 5.20 -2.83
N SER A 297 -3.11 4.18 -3.64
CA SER A 297 -2.89 4.35 -5.08
C SER A 297 -4.18 4.52 -5.88
N ILE A 298 -5.31 3.98 -5.43
CA ILE A 298 -6.56 4.00 -6.20
C ILE A 298 -7.69 4.78 -5.53
N GLY A 299 -7.69 4.87 -4.19
CA GLY A 299 -8.76 5.46 -3.39
C GLY A 299 -9.13 6.90 -3.78
N PRO A 300 -8.18 7.82 -4.00
CA PRO A 300 -8.50 9.19 -4.41
C PRO A 300 -9.40 9.26 -5.64
N ALA A 301 -9.00 8.66 -6.76
CA ALA A 301 -9.78 8.70 -8.00
C ALA A 301 -11.12 7.98 -7.87
N MET A 302 -11.16 6.87 -7.14
CA MET A 302 -12.41 6.15 -6.91
C MET A 302 -13.38 6.94 -6.05
N ALA A 303 -12.89 7.67 -5.05
CA ALA A 303 -13.73 8.55 -4.24
C ALA A 303 -14.31 9.69 -5.12
N GLU A 304 -13.48 10.32 -5.95
CA GLU A 304 -13.94 11.38 -6.88
C GLU A 304 -15.05 10.87 -7.81
N ASP A 305 -14.83 9.74 -8.49
CA ASP A 305 -15.79 9.15 -9.43
C ASP A 305 -17.13 8.81 -8.76
N ASN A 306 -17.08 8.17 -7.57
CA ASN A 306 -18.30 7.74 -6.89
C ASN A 306 -19.06 8.91 -6.25
N ILE A 307 -18.37 9.91 -5.70
CA ILE A 307 -19.01 11.10 -5.16
C ILE A 307 -19.64 11.94 -6.30
N ALA A 308 -18.95 12.07 -7.44
CA ALA A 308 -19.50 12.77 -8.60
C ALA A 308 -20.79 12.09 -9.10
N ARG A 309 -20.82 10.76 -9.17
CA ARG A 309 -22.03 10.01 -9.52
C ARG A 309 -23.15 10.22 -8.49
N MET A 310 -22.86 10.04 -7.21
CA MET A 310 -23.82 10.24 -6.11
C MET A 310 -24.49 11.63 -6.18
N LEU A 311 -23.70 12.69 -6.48
CA LEU A 311 -24.22 14.06 -6.57
C LEU A 311 -25.04 14.33 -7.83
N GLN A 312 -24.91 13.53 -8.90
CA GLN A 312 -25.73 13.63 -10.11
C GLN A 312 -27.10 12.91 -9.95
N GLU A 313 -27.15 11.91 -9.08
CA GLU A 313 -28.35 11.09 -8.81
C GLU A 313 -29.21 11.67 -7.66
N ALA A 314 -28.71 12.65 -6.91
CA ALA A 314 -29.36 13.33 -5.78
C ALA A 314 -30.17 14.54 -6.22
#